data_fb8339d1f0326bfe9aec51b53babcda2
#
_entry.id   fb8339d1f0326bfe9aec51b53babcda2
#
_cell.length_a   1.000
_cell.length_b   1.000
_cell.length_c   1.000
_cell.angle_alpha   90.00
_cell.angle_beta   90.00
_cell.angle_gamma   90.00
#
_symmetry.space_group_name_H-M   'P 1'
#
loop_
_entity.id
_entity.type
_entity.pdbx_description
1 polymer ?
#
loop_
_entity_poly.entity_id
_entity_poly.type
_entity_poly.pdbx_seq_one_letter_code
_entity_poly.pdbx_strand_id
1 'polypeptide(L)'
;MKLLILGGTADARHLAKVMHQAQPSLELVYSVAGLVRQPNVPATVVSGGFTQFGGLSTYCTTQHIDGIVNVTHPFSTTMGDHAQQASSELGINYWRFLRPTWQQKAGDDWRLFSTKEKLLRALSGYERALLTLGQVSPKELAFLKSDQHIWLRTAVQPTHPLPSHVNWIKAIGPFNEICELALLKQHHIQVIASKNSGGSATEAKLSAARTLKVPVFMLQRPDIKGPTEENFGALIDRLQAWAETPMAVIT
;
A
#
# COMPACT_ATOMS: atom_id res chain seq x y z
N MET A 1 -21.55 -2.83 17.20
CA MET A 1 -20.43 -1.93 16.87
C MET A 1 -20.11 -2.04 15.38
N LYS A 2 -19.57 -0.96 14.77
CA LYS A 2 -19.23 -0.90 13.35
C LYS A 2 -17.79 -0.44 13.16
N LEU A 3 -16.96 -1.25 12.49
CA LEU A 3 -15.54 -1.02 12.23
C LEU A 3 -15.31 -0.64 10.77
N LEU A 4 -14.68 0.51 10.55
CA LEU A 4 -14.21 0.91 9.22
C LEU A 4 -12.77 0.42 9.00
N ILE A 5 -12.59 -0.46 8.04
CA ILE A 5 -11.28 -0.96 7.59
C ILE A 5 -10.83 -0.13 6.37
N LEU A 6 -9.82 0.71 6.53
CA LEU A 6 -9.17 1.38 5.41
C LEU A 6 -8.22 0.41 4.73
N GLY A 7 -8.60 -0.05 3.55
CA GLY A 7 -8.04 -1.23 2.92
C GLY A 7 -7.20 -0.97 1.66
N GLY A 8 -7.30 -1.91 0.71
CA GLY A 8 -6.52 -1.90 -0.53
C GLY A 8 -5.27 -2.79 -0.51
N THR A 9 -4.94 -3.41 0.62
CA THR A 9 -3.79 -4.33 0.78
C THR A 9 -4.24 -5.78 0.96
N ALA A 10 -3.29 -6.72 0.87
CA ALA A 10 -3.55 -8.12 1.20
C ALA A 10 -3.85 -8.28 2.70
N ASP A 11 -3.12 -7.55 3.54
CA ASP A 11 -3.31 -7.56 5.00
C ASP A 11 -4.71 -7.08 5.38
N ALA A 12 -5.21 -6.02 4.75
CA ALA A 12 -6.55 -5.52 5.01
C ALA A 12 -7.65 -6.54 4.65
N ARG A 13 -7.48 -7.26 3.53
CA ARG A 13 -8.41 -8.32 3.14
C ARG A 13 -8.37 -9.50 4.12
N HIS A 14 -7.17 -9.83 4.59
CA HIS A 14 -6.99 -10.88 5.60
C HIS A 14 -7.64 -10.47 6.92
N LEU A 15 -7.41 -9.24 7.38
CA LEU A 15 -8.04 -8.70 8.59
C LEU A 15 -9.56 -8.77 8.52
N ALA A 16 -10.17 -8.34 7.42
CA ALA A 16 -11.61 -8.37 7.26
C ALA A 16 -12.18 -9.80 7.41
N LYS A 17 -11.49 -10.81 6.85
CA LYS A 17 -11.91 -12.21 6.98
C LYS A 17 -11.77 -12.74 8.41
N VAL A 18 -10.64 -12.45 9.06
CA VAL A 18 -10.39 -12.90 10.43
C VAL A 18 -11.38 -12.26 11.39
N MET A 19 -11.60 -10.95 11.30
CA MET A 19 -12.55 -10.24 12.18
C MET A 19 -13.99 -10.70 11.98
N HIS A 20 -14.41 -10.96 10.75
CA HIS A 20 -15.74 -11.50 10.48
C HIS A 20 -15.97 -12.89 11.10
N GLN A 21 -14.93 -13.74 11.09
CA GLN A 21 -15.00 -15.07 11.70
C GLN A 21 -14.98 -15.03 13.23
N ALA A 22 -14.12 -14.16 13.79
CA ALA A 22 -13.92 -14.06 15.22
C ALA A 22 -15.03 -13.27 15.93
N GLN A 23 -15.61 -12.27 15.27
CA GLN A 23 -16.63 -11.35 15.82
C GLN A 23 -17.79 -11.20 14.83
N PRO A 24 -18.68 -12.20 14.70
CA PRO A 24 -19.77 -12.18 13.72
C PRO A 24 -20.79 -11.05 13.91
N SER A 25 -20.91 -10.52 15.13
CA SER A 25 -21.77 -9.39 15.48
C SER A 25 -21.19 -8.02 15.10
N LEU A 26 -19.90 -7.96 14.76
CA LEU A 26 -19.23 -6.72 14.37
C LEU A 26 -19.55 -6.39 12.91
N GLU A 27 -20.19 -5.25 12.68
CA GLU A 27 -20.39 -4.76 11.32
C GLU A 27 -19.08 -4.26 10.73
N LEU A 28 -18.70 -4.82 9.59
CA LEU A 28 -17.47 -4.44 8.89
C LEU A 28 -17.77 -3.60 7.65
N VAL A 29 -17.12 -2.46 7.55
CA VAL A 29 -17.07 -1.63 6.35
C VAL A 29 -15.64 -1.64 5.81
N TYR A 30 -15.48 -2.01 4.55
CA TYR A 30 -14.16 -2.11 3.89
C TYR A 30 -14.03 -1.04 2.81
N SER A 31 -13.15 -0.08 3.01
CA SER A 31 -12.91 1.02 2.08
C SER A 31 -11.70 0.78 1.19
N VAL A 32 -11.85 1.08 -0.10
CA VAL A 32 -10.76 1.10 -1.10
C VAL A 32 -10.78 2.40 -1.90
N ALA A 33 -9.62 2.95 -2.20
CA ALA A 33 -9.51 4.21 -2.95
C ALA A 33 -9.99 4.10 -4.41
N GLY A 34 -9.95 2.90 -4.99
CA GLY A 34 -10.43 2.63 -6.34
C GLY A 34 -10.57 1.13 -6.58
N LEU A 35 -11.49 0.76 -7.45
CA LEU A 35 -11.74 -0.63 -7.80
C LEU A 35 -10.83 -1.06 -8.95
N VAL A 36 -9.68 -1.63 -8.64
CA VAL A 36 -8.90 -2.41 -9.61
C VAL A 36 -9.56 -3.77 -9.84
N ARG A 37 -10.08 -4.32 -8.76
CA ARG A 37 -10.85 -5.57 -8.68
C ARG A 37 -11.73 -5.48 -7.44
N GLN A 38 -12.98 -5.91 -7.53
CA GLN A 38 -13.85 -5.98 -6.36
C GLN A 38 -13.21 -6.90 -5.31
N PRO A 39 -12.97 -6.38 -4.08
CA PRO A 39 -12.36 -7.19 -3.04
C PRO A 39 -13.34 -8.28 -2.58
N ASN A 40 -12.87 -9.53 -2.55
CA ASN A 40 -13.63 -10.63 -1.97
C ASN A 40 -13.41 -10.63 -0.44
N VAL A 41 -14.25 -9.86 0.25
CA VAL A 41 -14.23 -9.70 1.72
C VAL A 41 -15.64 -9.77 2.28
N PRO A 42 -15.85 -10.33 3.47
CA PRO A 42 -17.13 -10.39 4.15
C PRO A 42 -17.41 -9.04 4.87
N ALA A 43 -17.59 -7.98 4.11
CA ALA A 43 -17.81 -6.63 4.61
C ALA A 43 -18.58 -5.79 3.59
N THR A 44 -19.26 -4.76 4.03
CA THR A 44 -19.82 -3.73 3.13
C THR A 44 -18.67 -2.97 2.46
N VAL A 45 -18.57 -3.04 1.13
CA VAL A 45 -17.47 -2.40 0.39
C VAL A 45 -17.83 -1.00 -0.04
N VAL A 46 -16.97 -0.04 0.32
CA VAL A 46 -17.03 1.36 -0.12
C VAL A 46 -15.85 1.65 -1.03
N SER A 47 -16.13 2.12 -2.24
CA SER A 47 -15.10 2.45 -3.23
C SER A 47 -15.07 3.94 -3.55
N GLY A 48 -13.88 4.43 -3.89
CA GLY A 48 -13.62 5.85 -4.15
C GLY A 48 -13.15 6.59 -2.90
N GLY A 49 -12.87 7.87 -3.07
CA GLY A 49 -12.44 8.72 -1.94
C GLY A 49 -13.63 9.16 -1.08
N PHE A 50 -13.38 9.46 0.18
CA PHE A 50 -14.40 9.95 1.11
C PHE A 50 -14.90 11.37 0.80
N THR A 51 -14.25 12.10 -0.10
CA THR A 51 -14.71 13.42 -0.58
C THR A 51 -16.12 13.38 -1.16
N GLN A 52 -16.53 12.27 -1.77
CA GLN A 52 -17.89 12.06 -2.26
C GLN A 52 -18.95 12.04 -1.14
N PHE A 53 -18.54 11.85 0.11
CA PHE A 53 -19.39 11.82 1.29
C PHE A 53 -19.18 13.06 2.20
N GLY A 54 -18.51 14.10 1.70
CA GLY A 54 -18.16 15.28 2.48
C GLY A 54 -16.96 15.12 3.41
N GLY A 55 -16.15 14.07 3.20
CA GLY A 55 -14.96 13.76 4.00
C GLY A 55 -15.11 12.53 4.88
N LEU A 56 -13.99 12.11 5.49
CA LEU A 56 -13.95 10.89 6.31
C LEU A 56 -14.73 11.07 7.62
N SER A 57 -14.59 12.21 8.30
CA SER A 57 -15.33 12.50 9.54
C SER A 57 -16.84 12.48 9.31
N THR A 58 -17.32 13.13 8.24
CA THR A 58 -18.75 13.12 7.84
C THR A 58 -19.23 11.70 7.56
N TYR A 59 -18.43 10.92 6.82
CA TYR A 59 -18.76 9.52 6.54
C TYR A 59 -18.88 8.71 7.83
N CYS A 60 -17.91 8.83 8.75
CA CYS A 60 -17.94 8.10 10.02
C CYS A 60 -19.16 8.46 10.86
N THR A 61 -19.52 9.73 10.94
CA THR A 61 -20.72 10.19 11.66
C THR A 61 -22.00 9.64 11.04
N THR A 62 -22.19 9.80 9.72
CA THR A 62 -23.42 9.39 9.03
C THR A 62 -23.61 7.87 8.97
N GLN A 63 -22.53 7.13 8.99
CA GLN A 63 -22.56 5.66 8.97
C GLN A 63 -22.44 5.04 10.37
N HIS A 64 -22.39 5.85 11.43
CA HIS A 64 -22.24 5.40 12.82
C HIS A 64 -21.04 4.46 12.98
N ILE A 65 -19.86 4.91 12.52
CA ILE A 65 -18.60 4.16 12.68
C ILE A 65 -18.08 4.35 14.11
N ASP A 66 -17.85 3.24 14.81
CA ASP A 66 -17.37 3.22 16.20
C ASP A 66 -15.84 3.15 16.30
N GLY A 67 -15.17 2.71 15.23
CA GLY A 67 -13.72 2.61 15.19
C GLY A 67 -13.16 2.54 13.77
N ILE A 68 -11.92 2.99 13.60
CA ILE A 68 -11.20 2.98 12.32
C ILE A 68 -9.93 2.16 12.47
N VAL A 69 -9.75 1.15 11.61
CA VAL A 69 -8.47 0.45 11.47
C VAL A 69 -7.84 0.74 10.10
N ASN A 70 -6.68 1.37 10.12
CA ASN A 70 -5.94 1.73 8.92
C ASN A 70 -4.93 0.63 8.55
N VAL A 71 -5.23 -0.12 7.50
CA VAL A 71 -4.39 -1.19 6.93
C VAL A 71 -4.03 -0.86 5.48
N THR A 72 -3.97 0.43 5.16
CA THR A 72 -3.58 0.90 3.83
C THR A 72 -2.09 0.64 3.56
N HIS A 73 -1.68 0.88 2.34
CA HIS A 73 -0.27 0.77 1.96
C HIS A 73 0.60 1.72 2.79
N PRO A 74 1.81 1.33 3.26
CA PRO A 74 2.68 2.18 4.09
C PRO A 74 2.99 3.56 3.53
N PHE A 75 2.88 3.73 2.21
CA PHE A 75 3.06 5.01 1.52
C PHE A 75 1.76 5.82 1.35
N SER A 76 0.65 5.39 1.92
CA SER A 76 -0.63 6.13 1.93
C SER A 76 -0.72 7.02 3.16
N THR A 77 0.20 7.98 3.28
CA THR A 77 0.31 8.87 4.46
C THR A 77 -0.89 9.78 4.61
N THR A 78 -1.32 10.44 3.53
CA THR A 78 -2.48 11.35 3.54
C THR A 78 -3.74 10.68 4.09
N MET A 79 -4.03 9.44 3.69
CA MET A 79 -5.18 8.70 4.25
C MET A 79 -4.97 8.38 5.73
N GLY A 80 -3.74 8.09 6.14
CA GLY A 80 -3.39 7.87 7.53
C GLY A 80 -3.64 9.12 8.40
N ASP A 81 -3.19 10.26 7.92
CA ASP A 81 -3.36 11.54 8.59
C ASP A 81 -4.85 11.91 8.71
N HIS A 82 -5.63 11.78 7.64
CA HIS A 82 -7.08 12.02 7.66
C HIS A 82 -7.81 11.07 8.60
N ALA A 83 -7.40 9.79 8.68
CA ALA A 83 -8.04 8.82 9.57
C ALA A 83 -7.75 9.11 11.03
N GLN A 84 -6.52 9.48 11.35
CA GLN A 84 -6.14 9.89 12.71
C GLN A 84 -6.86 11.17 13.13
N GLN A 85 -6.96 12.15 12.23
CA GLN A 85 -7.70 13.38 12.47
C GLN A 85 -9.18 13.11 12.72
N ALA A 86 -9.85 12.36 11.83
CA ALA A 86 -11.26 12.01 11.95
C ALA A 86 -11.57 11.28 13.26
N SER A 87 -10.71 10.31 13.65
CA SER A 87 -10.89 9.59 14.90
C SER A 87 -10.77 10.51 16.13
N SER A 88 -9.83 11.44 16.09
CA SER A 88 -9.62 12.42 17.15
C SER A 88 -10.81 13.41 17.28
N GLU A 89 -11.31 13.90 16.14
CA GLU A 89 -12.47 14.80 16.08
C GLU A 89 -13.75 14.16 16.62
N LEU A 90 -13.94 12.87 16.36
CA LEU A 90 -15.15 12.11 16.70
C LEU A 90 -15.04 11.37 18.04
N GLY A 91 -13.86 11.32 18.66
CA GLY A 91 -13.63 10.56 19.88
C GLY A 91 -13.74 9.04 19.70
N ILE A 92 -13.53 8.53 18.50
CA ILE A 92 -13.61 7.10 18.20
C ILE A 92 -12.24 6.44 18.15
N ASN A 93 -12.18 5.13 18.32
CA ASN A 93 -10.91 4.39 18.36
C ASN A 93 -10.22 4.35 17.00
N TYR A 94 -8.89 4.45 17.00
CA TYR A 94 -8.04 4.37 15.82
C TYR A 94 -6.89 3.39 16.03
N TRP A 95 -6.69 2.50 15.05
CA TRP A 95 -5.55 1.60 14.98
C TRP A 95 -4.88 1.73 13.62
N ARG A 96 -3.57 1.62 13.59
CA ARG A 96 -2.80 1.61 12.36
C ARG A 96 -1.89 0.39 12.31
N PHE A 97 -2.12 -0.47 11.34
CA PHE A 97 -1.19 -1.55 11.03
C PHE A 97 -0.13 -1.07 10.05
N LEU A 98 1.11 -1.33 10.41
CA LEU A 98 2.26 -1.01 9.57
C LEU A 98 3.20 -2.21 9.50
N ARG A 99 2.97 -3.09 8.53
CA ARG A 99 3.82 -4.27 8.36
C ARG A 99 5.31 -3.91 8.34
N PRO A 100 6.22 -4.78 8.85
CA PRO A 100 7.67 -4.53 8.85
C PRO A 100 8.23 -4.22 7.45
N THR A 101 9.27 -3.40 7.39
CA THR A 101 10.01 -3.14 6.16
C THR A 101 10.73 -4.40 5.70
N TRP A 102 10.97 -4.53 4.40
CA TRP A 102 11.94 -5.51 3.93
C TRP A 102 13.33 -5.12 4.45
N GLN A 103 14.08 -6.14 4.83
CA GLN A 103 15.47 -6.00 5.26
C GLN A 103 16.39 -6.54 4.16
N GLN A 104 17.50 -5.87 3.96
CA GLN A 104 18.53 -6.30 3.01
C GLN A 104 19.11 -7.66 3.44
N LYS A 105 19.19 -8.58 2.50
CA LYS A 105 19.73 -9.92 2.70
C LYS A 105 21.12 -10.03 2.04
N ALA A 106 21.89 -11.03 2.41
CA ALA A 106 23.18 -11.30 1.75
C ALA A 106 22.98 -11.47 0.23
N GLY A 107 23.79 -10.78 -0.55
CA GLY A 107 23.70 -10.75 -2.01
C GLY A 107 22.77 -9.68 -2.60
N ASP A 108 22.04 -8.93 -1.78
CA ASP A 108 21.27 -7.77 -2.25
C ASP A 108 22.18 -6.58 -2.52
N ASP A 109 21.99 -5.90 -3.64
CA ASP A 109 22.56 -4.57 -3.92
C ASP A 109 21.44 -3.53 -3.83
N TRP A 110 21.22 -2.99 -2.63
CA TRP A 110 20.22 -1.94 -2.43
C TRP A 110 20.88 -0.58 -2.24
N ARG A 111 20.30 0.42 -2.93
CA ARG A 111 20.63 1.83 -2.73
C ARG A 111 19.39 2.55 -2.20
N LEU A 112 19.52 3.17 -1.02
CA LEU A 112 18.38 3.78 -0.31
C LEU A 112 18.22 5.24 -0.72
N PHE A 113 16.97 5.66 -0.93
CA PHE A 113 16.61 7.03 -1.31
C PHE A 113 15.51 7.55 -0.41
N SER A 114 15.68 8.76 0.09
CA SER A 114 14.69 9.44 0.94
C SER A 114 13.52 10.04 0.15
N THR A 115 13.73 10.35 -1.15
CA THR A 115 12.68 10.92 -2.00
C THR A 115 12.60 10.21 -3.35
N LYS A 116 11.40 10.21 -3.93
CA LYS A 116 11.16 9.65 -5.26
C LYS A 116 11.94 10.40 -6.35
N GLU A 117 12.08 11.71 -6.21
CA GLU A 117 12.88 12.53 -7.14
C GLU A 117 14.34 12.09 -7.16
N LYS A 118 14.99 11.99 -5.98
CA LYS A 118 16.40 11.56 -5.90
C LYS A 118 16.58 10.17 -6.50
N LEU A 119 15.63 9.26 -6.26
CA LEU A 119 15.64 7.92 -6.82
C LEU A 119 15.55 7.96 -8.35
N LEU A 120 14.58 8.68 -8.92
CA LEU A 120 14.38 8.75 -10.36
C LEU A 120 15.58 9.40 -11.08
N ARG A 121 16.15 10.48 -10.52
CA ARG A 121 17.37 11.09 -11.05
C ARG A 121 18.57 10.14 -11.06
N ALA A 122 18.70 9.31 -10.03
CA ALA A 122 19.78 8.33 -9.93
C ALA A 122 19.71 7.21 -10.99
N LEU A 123 18.53 7.01 -11.60
CA LEU A 123 18.36 6.05 -12.71
C LEU A 123 19.08 6.47 -14.00
N SER A 124 19.56 7.72 -14.10
CA SER A 124 20.19 8.27 -15.31
C SER A 124 21.42 7.52 -15.80
N GLY A 125 22.04 6.68 -14.95
CA GLY A 125 23.16 5.81 -15.29
C GLY A 125 22.77 4.44 -15.86
N TYR A 126 21.46 4.16 -16.03
CA TYR A 126 20.97 2.87 -16.49
C TYR A 126 20.08 3.05 -17.73
N GLU A 127 20.33 2.27 -18.76
CA GLU A 127 19.52 2.31 -19.98
C GLU A 127 18.14 1.70 -19.77
N ARG A 128 18.05 0.63 -18.94
CA ARG A 128 16.85 -0.19 -18.81
C ARG A 128 16.45 -0.31 -17.34
N ALA A 129 15.28 0.25 -16.98
CA ALA A 129 14.80 0.25 -15.61
C ALA A 129 13.37 -0.24 -15.46
N LEU A 130 13.10 -0.99 -14.37
CA LEU A 130 11.75 -1.37 -13.95
C LEU A 130 11.30 -0.49 -12.79
N LEU A 131 10.23 0.28 -12.99
CA LEU A 131 9.62 1.09 -11.94
C LEU A 131 8.44 0.36 -11.30
N THR A 132 8.52 0.11 -9.99
CA THR A 132 7.45 -0.46 -9.15
C THR A 132 7.03 0.51 -8.05
N LEU A 133 6.99 1.80 -8.40
CA LEU A 133 6.75 2.92 -7.48
C LEU A 133 5.27 3.30 -7.35
N GLY A 134 4.36 2.60 -8.02
CA GLY A 134 2.97 3.00 -8.21
C GLY A 134 2.84 4.09 -9.26
N GLN A 135 1.84 4.97 -9.13
CA GLN A 135 1.65 6.07 -10.08
C GLN A 135 2.86 7.02 -10.07
N VAL A 136 3.24 7.45 -11.25
CA VAL A 136 4.33 8.42 -11.48
C VAL A 136 3.75 9.56 -12.29
N SER A 137 3.86 10.78 -11.78
CA SER A 137 3.33 11.98 -12.42
C SER A 137 4.19 12.40 -13.62
N PRO A 138 3.67 13.23 -14.55
CA PRO A 138 4.45 13.78 -15.66
C PRO A 138 5.71 14.53 -15.19
N LYS A 139 5.63 15.29 -14.09
CA LYS A 139 6.77 15.98 -13.49
C LYS A 139 7.85 15.01 -13.02
N GLU A 140 7.46 13.86 -12.47
CA GLU A 140 8.39 12.83 -12.04
C GLU A 140 8.99 12.06 -13.23
N LEU A 141 8.20 11.80 -14.28
CA LEU A 141 8.69 11.18 -15.51
C LEU A 141 9.73 12.06 -16.22
N ALA A 142 9.65 13.38 -16.09
CA ALA A 142 10.62 14.33 -16.67
C ALA A 142 12.04 14.21 -16.07
N PHE A 143 12.22 13.48 -14.96
CA PHE A 143 13.56 13.17 -14.43
C PHE A 143 14.24 12.01 -15.16
N LEU A 144 13.51 11.26 -15.97
CA LEU A 144 14.03 10.16 -16.80
C LEU A 144 14.53 10.72 -18.13
N LYS A 145 15.58 10.13 -18.68
CA LYS A 145 16.13 10.53 -19.98
C LYS A 145 15.34 9.88 -21.13
N SER A 146 15.24 10.55 -22.25
CA SER A 146 14.51 10.08 -23.42
C SER A 146 15.18 8.89 -24.14
N ASP A 147 16.46 8.65 -23.90
CA ASP A 147 17.22 7.52 -24.44
C ASP A 147 17.15 6.24 -23.57
N GLN A 148 16.43 6.30 -22.43
CA GLN A 148 16.20 5.13 -21.58
C GLN A 148 15.00 4.31 -22.08
N HIS A 149 14.99 3.03 -21.74
CA HIS A 149 13.85 2.14 -21.88
C HIS A 149 13.29 1.82 -20.49
N ILE A 150 12.15 2.38 -20.18
CA ILE A 150 11.54 2.29 -18.86
C ILE A 150 10.30 1.40 -18.90
N TRP A 151 10.17 0.50 -17.95
CA TRP A 151 8.95 -0.28 -17.71
C TRP A 151 8.30 0.18 -16.42
N LEU A 152 7.13 0.82 -16.54
CA LEU A 152 6.32 1.24 -15.41
C LEU A 152 5.28 0.15 -15.09
N ARG A 153 5.45 -0.54 -13.98
CA ARG A 153 4.52 -1.59 -13.55
C ARG A 153 3.56 -1.07 -12.48
N THR A 154 2.26 -1.08 -12.81
CA THR A 154 1.18 -0.67 -11.90
C THR A 154 -0.04 -1.56 -12.06
N ALA A 155 -0.88 -1.63 -11.03
CA ALA A 155 -2.15 -2.35 -11.08
C ALA A 155 -3.23 -1.56 -11.86
N VAL A 156 -3.14 -0.24 -11.81
CA VAL A 156 -4.07 0.71 -12.46
C VAL A 156 -3.35 1.41 -13.60
N GLN A 157 -4.07 1.67 -14.68
CA GLN A 157 -3.54 2.44 -15.79
C GLN A 157 -3.02 3.80 -15.31
N PRO A 158 -1.89 4.28 -15.85
CA PRO A 158 -1.43 5.64 -15.62
C PRO A 158 -2.51 6.67 -15.96
N THR A 159 -2.66 7.68 -15.12
CA THR A 159 -3.68 8.73 -15.28
C THR A 159 -3.30 9.77 -16.34
N HIS A 160 -2.07 9.72 -16.83
CA HIS A 160 -1.51 10.64 -17.83
C HIS A 160 -0.88 9.85 -18.97
N PRO A 161 -0.80 10.42 -20.18
CA PRO A 161 -0.03 9.84 -21.28
C PRO A 161 1.43 9.60 -20.85
N LEU A 162 1.97 8.47 -21.23
CA LEU A 162 3.37 8.14 -20.98
C LEU A 162 4.25 8.62 -22.15
N PRO A 163 5.48 9.10 -21.88
CA PRO A 163 6.48 9.34 -22.92
C PRO A 163 6.78 8.07 -23.71
N SER A 164 7.21 8.19 -24.97
CA SER A 164 7.47 7.06 -25.88
C SER A 164 8.49 6.04 -25.36
N HIS A 165 9.41 6.46 -24.49
CA HIS A 165 10.43 5.61 -23.88
C HIS A 165 9.94 4.89 -22.60
N VAL A 166 8.68 5.10 -22.17
CA VAL A 166 8.08 4.50 -21.00
C VAL A 166 6.97 3.52 -21.39
N ASN A 167 7.19 2.25 -21.16
CA ASN A 167 6.24 1.17 -21.43
C ASN A 167 5.44 0.83 -20.16
N TRP A 168 4.13 0.67 -20.28
CA TRP A 168 3.29 0.29 -19.16
C TRP A 168 3.08 -1.21 -19.10
N ILE A 169 3.30 -1.79 -17.91
CA ILE A 169 2.97 -3.17 -17.58
C ILE A 169 1.83 -3.17 -16.56
N LYS A 170 0.64 -3.61 -16.96
CA LYS A 170 -0.46 -3.86 -16.02
C LYS A 170 -0.22 -5.16 -15.29
N ALA A 171 -0.03 -5.11 -13.97
CA ALA A 171 0.14 -6.31 -13.17
C ALA A 171 -0.36 -6.12 -11.74
N ILE A 172 -1.02 -7.16 -11.22
CA ILE A 172 -1.60 -7.20 -9.88
C ILE A 172 -0.98 -8.39 -9.15
N GLY A 173 -0.42 -8.15 -7.96
CA GLY A 173 0.12 -9.22 -7.12
C GLY A 173 -0.95 -10.19 -6.57
N PRO A 174 -0.55 -11.28 -5.93
CA PRO A 174 0.83 -11.59 -5.55
C PRO A 174 1.70 -12.00 -6.75
N PHE A 175 3.01 -11.72 -6.65
CA PHE A 175 3.98 -12.10 -7.66
C PHE A 175 4.82 -13.29 -7.16
N ASN A 176 5.30 -14.12 -8.09
CA ASN A 176 6.24 -15.19 -7.81
C ASN A 176 7.60 -14.94 -8.45
N GLU A 177 8.65 -15.56 -7.93
CA GLU A 177 10.02 -15.33 -8.36
C GLU A 177 10.28 -15.74 -9.79
N ILE A 178 9.66 -16.83 -10.26
CA ILE A 178 9.84 -17.33 -11.65
C ILE A 178 9.37 -16.26 -12.65
N CYS A 179 8.19 -15.68 -12.42
CA CYS A 179 7.66 -14.63 -13.29
C CYS A 179 8.50 -13.35 -13.21
N GLU A 180 9.00 -12.99 -12.02
CA GLU A 180 9.88 -11.83 -11.86
C GLU A 180 11.22 -12.04 -12.59
N LEU A 181 11.84 -13.22 -12.47
CA LEU A 181 13.06 -13.58 -13.21
C LEU A 181 12.84 -13.50 -14.72
N ALA A 182 11.73 -14.04 -15.20
CA ALA A 182 11.38 -13.99 -16.62
C ALA A 182 11.24 -12.57 -17.13
N LEU A 183 10.52 -11.71 -16.38
CA LEU A 183 10.32 -10.31 -16.72
C LEU A 183 11.65 -9.54 -16.76
N LEU A 184 12.50 -9.70 -15.74
CA LEU A 184 13.79 -9.01 -15.68
C LEU A 184 14.71 -9.42 -16.85
N LYS A 185 14.74 -10.72 -17.18
CA LYS A 185 15.52 -11.25 -18.31
C LYS A 185 14.97 -10.79 -19.65
N GLN A 186 13.66 -10.92 -19.87
CA GLN A 186 12.98 -10.56 -21.14
C GLN A 186 13.25 -9.10 -21.53
N HIS A 187 13.25 -8.21 -20.55
CA HIS A 187 13.42 -6.78 -20.78
C HIS A 187 14.85 -6.30 -20.52
N HIS A 188 15.78 -7.20 -20.22
CA HIS A 188 17.19 -6.88 -19.90
C HIS A 188 17.30 -5.78 -18.84
N ILE A 189 16.49 -5.89 -17.77
CA ILE A 189 16.41 -4.87 -16.72
C ILE A 189 17.76 -4.78 -15.98
N GLN A 190 18.29 -3.57 -15.90
CA GLN A 190 19.57 -3.26 -15.28
C GLN A 190 19.42 -2.70 -13.84
N VAL A 191 18.23 -2.18 -13.51
CA VAL A 191 17.93 -1.62 -12.20
C VAL A 191 16.43 -1.69 -11.91
N ILE A 192 16.07 -1.94 -10.66
CA ILE A 192 14.68 -1.88 -10.19
C ILE A 192 14.51 -0.69 -9.25
N ALA A 193 13.51 0.15 -9.52
CA ALA A 193 13.04 1.18 -8.59
C ALA A 193 11.84 0.64 -7.81
N SER A 194 11.95 0.57 -6.48
CA SER A 194 10.93 0.00 -5.61
C SER A 194 10.68 0.85 -4.36
N LYS A 195 9.45 0.82 -3.86
CA LYS A 195 9.13 1.29 -2.50
C LYS A 195 9.46 0.21 -1.48
N ASN A 196 10.03 0.55 -0.33
CA ASN A 196 10.16 -0.40 0.78
C ASN A 196 8.79 -0.60 1.46
N SER A 197 7.92 -1.33 0.79
CA SER A 197 6.54 -1.53 1.27
C SER A 197 6.39 -2.67 2.26
N GLY A 198 7.35 -3.57 2.34
CA GLY A 198 7.23 -4.79 3.13
C GLY A 198 6.16 -5.76 2.60
N GLY A 199 6.03 -6.90 3.27
CA GLY A 199 5.05 -7.94 2.97
C GLY A 199 5.42 -8.84 1.79
N SER A 200 4.86 -10.05 1.78
CA SER A 200 5.24 -11.12 0.84
C SER A 200 4.68 -10.95 -0.57
N ALA A 201 3.54 -10.27 -0.72
CA ALA A 201 2.82 -10.20 -2.00
C ALA A 201 3.63 -9.60 -3.17
N THR A 202 4.65 -8.80 -2.87
CA THR A 202 5.48 -8.12 -3.88
C THR A 202 6.99 -8.23 -3.61
N GLU A 203 7.41 -9.11 -2.70
CA GLU A 203 8.82 -9.32 -2.36
C GLU A 203 9.59 -10.07 -3.45
N ALA A 204 8.94 -10.91 -4.23
CA ALA A 204 9.54 -11.79 -5.23
C ALA A 204 10.51 -11.08 -6.20
N LYS A 205 10.25 -9.81 -6.54
CA LYS A 205 11.16 -8.99 -7.36
C LYS A 205 12.53 -8.78 -6.71
N LEU A 206 12.62 -8.78 -5.38
CA LEU A 206 13.86 -8.59 -4.64
C LEU A 206 14.71 -9.88 -4.70
N SER A 207 14.07 -11.04 -4.56
CA SER A 207 14.72 -12.35 -4.77
C SER A 207 15.24 -12.48 -6.21
N ALA A 208 14.42 -12.13 -7.19
CA ALA A 208 14.81 -12.17 -8.60
C ALA A 208 15.97 -11.20 -8.91
N ALA A 209 15.93 -9.99 -8.33
CA ALA A 209 17.02 -9.01 -8.45
C ALA A 209 18.34 -9.56 -7.87
N ARG A 210 18.30 -10.17 -6.69
CA ARG A 210 19.44 -10.80 -6.05
C ARG A 210 20.04 -11.91 -6.91
N THR A 211 19.19 -12.81 -7.44
CA THR A 211 19.60 -13.92 -8.31
C THR A 211 20.29 -13.42 -9.58
N LEU A 212 19.82 -12.30 -10.16
CA LEU A 212 20.37 -11.73 -11.38
C LEU A 212 21.44 -10.66 -11.13
N LYS A 213 21.75 -10.35 -9.87
CA LYS A 213 22.67 -9.27 -9.46
C LYS A 213 22.23 -7.89 -10.02
N VAL A 214 20.92 -7.68 -10.09
CA VAL A 214 20.34 -6.40 -10.51
C VAL A 214 20.19 -5.51 -9.28
N PRO A 215 20.75 -4.28 -9.27
CA PRO A 215 20.60 -3.36 -8.15
C PRO A 215 19.16 -2.92 -7.97
N VAL A 216 18.78 -2.69 -6.71
CA VAL A 216 17.45 -2.18 -6.33
C VAL A 216 17.59 -0.80 -5.71
N PHE A 217 17.02 0.19 -6.37
CA PHE A 217 16.88 1.55 -5.85
C PHE A 217 15.62 1.59 -5.00
N MET A 218 15.83 1.62 -3.69
CA MET A 218 14.78 1.46 -2.70
C MET A 218 14.36 2.82 -2.12
N LEU A 219 13.11 3.22 -2.39
CA LEU A 219 12.51 4.38 -1.75
C LEU A 219 12.18 4.02 -0.30
N GLN A 220 12.77 4.76 0.63
CA GLN A 220 12.49 4.62 2.06
C GLN A 220 11.04 5.01 2.36
N ARG A 221 10.49 4.42 3.41
CA ARG A 221 9.16 4.83 3.90
C ARG A 221 9.21 6.26 4.40
N PRO A 222 8.14 7.03 4.18
CA PRO A 222 7.96 8.28 4.89
C PRO A 222 7.80 8.02 6.39
N ASP A 223 8.21 8.98 7.20
CA ASP A 223 7.97 8.95 8.63
C ASP A 223 6.46 8.97 8.90
N ILE A 224 6.03 8.06 9.76
CA ILE A 224 4.63 7.90 10.12
C ILE A 224 4.46 8.38 11.56
N LYS A 225 3.59 9.36 11.74
CA LYS A 225 3.27 9.90 13.05
C LYS A 225 2.24 9.02 13.77
N GLY A 226 2.32 9.02 15.10
CA GLY A 226 1.39 8.32 15.98
C GLY A 226 1.69 6.82 16.15
N PRO A 227 0.92 6.15 17.02
CA PRO A 227 1.13 4.74 17.34
C PRO A 227 0.80 3.84 16.15
N THR A 228 1.68 2.87 15.92
CA THR A 228 1.52 1.84 14.91
C THR A 228 1.68 0.45 15.52
N GLU A 229 0.97 -0.52 14.98
CA GLU A 229 1.12 -1.93 15.31
C GLU A 229 1.79 -2.64 14.13
N GLU A 230 2.90 -3.30 14.39
CA GLU A 230 3.65 -4.06 13.38
C GLU A 230 3.36 -5.57 13.47
N ASN A 231 2.84 -6.02 14.59
CA ASN A 231 2.42 -7.40 14.81
C ASN A 231 0.94 -7.55 14.44
N PHE A 232 0.68 -8.34 13.40
CA PHE A 232 -0.68 -8.54 12.90
C PHE A 232 -1.58 -9.28 13.89
N GLY A 233 -1.03 -10.24 14.66
CA GLY A 233 -1.77 -10.94 15.72
C GLY A 233 -2.18 -9.99 16.85
N ALA A 234 -1.23 -9.17 17.33
CA ALA A 234 -1.52 -8.19 18.37
C ALA A 234 -2.59 -7.16 17.93
N LEU A 235 -2.62 -6.79 16.64
CA LEU A 235 -3.70 -5.95 16.11
C LEU A 235 -5.05 -6.64 16.23
N ILE A 236 -5.13 -7.91 15.82
CA ILE A 236 -6.37 -8.70 15.89
C ILE A 236 -6.85 -8.79 17.34
N ASP A 237 -5.97 -9.15 18.28
CA ASP A 237 -6.30 -9.28 19.70
C ASP A 237 -6.87 -7.97 20.27
N ARG A 238 -6.27 -6.83 19.92
CA ARG A 238 -6.77 -5.50 20.33
C ARG A 238 -8.14 -5.17 19.74
N LEU A 239 -8.37 -5.51 18.47
CA LEU A 239 -9.66 -5.28 17.82
C LEU A 239 -10.76 -6.18 18.40
N GLN A 240 -10.45 -7.43 18.74
CA GLN A 240 -11.38 -8.35 19.41
C GLN A 240 -11.74 -7.84 20.79
N ALA A 241 -10.76 -7.51 21.62
CA ALA A 241 -10.98 -6.95 22.95
C ALA A 241 -11.83 -5.68 22.91
N TRP A 242 -11.60 -4.81 21.93
CA TRP A 242 -12.41 -3.62 21.72
C TRP A 242 -13.86 -3.99 21.33
N ALA A 243 -14.06 -4.94 20.43
CA ALA A 243 -15.39 -5.35 19.97
C ALA A 243 -16.23 -6.03 21.05
N GLU A 244 -15.58 -6.59 22.07
CA GLU A 244 -16.21 -7.24 23.24
C GLU A 244 -16.54 -6.23 24.37
N THR A 245 -15.99 -5.01 24.30
CA THR A 245 -16.26 -3.99 25.31
C THR A 245 -17.70 -3.52 25.20
N PRO A 246 -18.54 -3.64 26.26
CA PRO A 246 -19.89 -3.11 26.24
C PRO A 246 -19.87 -1.61 25.95
N MET A 247 -20.66 -1.16 24.99
CA MET A 247 -20.86 0.29 24.84
C MET A 247 -21.42 0.85 26.15
N ALA A 248 -20.72 1.82 26.73
CA ALA A 248 -21.27 2.55 27.87
C ALA A 248 -22.59 3.17 27.40
N VAL A 249 -23.69 2.72 27.97
CA VAL A 249 -25.01 3.36 27.79
C VAL A 249 -24.88 4.74 28.42
N ILE A 250 -24.69 5.75 27.56
CA ILE A 250 -24.82 7.14 28.01
C ILE A 250 -26.30 7.34 28.27
N THR A 251 -26.68 7.23 29.55
CA THR A 251 -28.02 7.58 30.04
C THR A 251 -28.15 9.09 30.18
#